data_39cc5afb098bbbf311b4c12441cdfc19
#
_entry.id   39cc5afb098bbbf311b4c12441cdfc19
#
_cell.length_a   1.000
_cell.length_b   1.000
_cell.length_c   1.000
_cell.angle_alpha   90.00
_cell.angle_beta   90.00
_cell.angle_gamma   90.00
#
_symmetry.space_group_name_H-M   'P 1'
#
loop_
_entity.id
_entity.type
_entity.pdbx_description
1 polymer ?
#
loop_
_entity_poly.entity_id
_entity_poly.type
_entity_poly.pdbx_seq_one_letter_code
_entity_poly.pdbx_strand_id
1 'polypeptide(L)'
;MSLLPYAVTRPFLFGLDPEAAHELTLKSIARLQHSPLTCLYGEPRVHDPYTLAGLQFPNRVGLAAGLDKNARCIDGLAAMGFGFVEVGTVTPKAQAGNPKPRMFRLPKANALINRLGFNNDGLDTFVANVQRARFRSQGGASPMLLGLNIGKNASTPMERATEDYLTCLDCVYPHADYVTVNISSPNTQNLRSLQSDDALDALLGAVAERRELLAQRHGRRIPVFVKIATTLMRYGADGGGQATGAMGVIATNTTLSRTAVEGLPHAQEAGGLSGAPVLQASNRVIRQLRACLGKSFPIIGVGGVLSADDAVSKIQSGANVVQIYTGLIYHGPSLVWASARAIQAHAEG
;
A
#
# COMPACT_ATOMS: atom_id res chain seq x y z
N MET A 1 8.95 1.05 22.46
CA MET A 1 9.20 -0.35 22.06
C MET A 1 8.07 -1.20 22.57
N SER A 2 7.58 -2.13 21.75
CA SER A 2 6.50 -3.05 22.12
C SER A 2 6.90 -3.89 23.35
N LEU A 3 5.96 -4.08 24.26
CA LEU A 3 6.19 -4.91 25.45
C LEU A 3 6.28 -6.41 25.13
N LEU A 4 5.67 -6.84 24.00
CA LEU A 4 5.75 -8.21 23.51
C LEU A 4 6.55 -8.24 22.20
N PRO A 5 7.83 -8.67 22.24
CA PRO A 5 8.64 -8.76 21.03
C PRO A 5 7.99 -9.67 19.97
N TYR A 6 7.89 -9.21 18.74
CA TYR A 6 7.28 -9.98 17.67
C TYR A 6 7.95 -11.34 17.44
N ALA A 7 9.24 -11.46 17.72
CA ALA A 7 9.97 -12.71 17.65
C ALA A 7 9.36 -13.84 18.50
N VAL A 8 8.64 -13.51 19.58
CA VAL A 8 7.94 -14.47 20.44
C VAL A 8 6.63 -14.95 19.82
N THR A 9 5.88 -14.06 19.19
CA THR A 9 4.57 -14.38 18.60
C THR A 9 4.67 -14.96 17.18
N ARG A 10 5.73 -14.60 16.46
CA ARG A 10 5.94 -15.02 15.07
C ARG A 10 5.93 -16.55 14.86
N PRO A 11 6.63 -17.40 15.67
CA PRO A 11 6.61 -18.84 15.46
C PRO A 11 5.21 -19.43 15.51
N PHE A 12 4.37 -18.96 16.45
CA PHE A 12 2.97 -19.37 16.55
C PHE A 12 2.17 -18.98 15.28
N LEU A 13 2.27 -17.71 14.85
CA LEU A 13 1.58 -17.24 13.65
C LEU A 13 2.05 -17.95 12.38
N PHE A 14 3.32 -18.34 12.33
CA PHE A 14 3.89 -19.06 11.19
C PHE A 14 3.54 -20.56 11.17
N GLY A 15 3.12 -21.12 12.29
CA GLY A 15 2.55 -22.47 12.36
C GLY A 15 1.13 -22.57 11.83
N LEU A 16 0.42 -21.45 11.69
CA LEU A 16 -0.94 -21.40 11.12
C LEU A 16 -0.92 -21.24 9.60
N ASP A 17 -2.04 -21.61 8.96
CA ASP A 17 -2.28 -21.22 7.56
C ASP A 17 -2.08 -19.71 7.39
N PRO A 18 -1.45 -19.24 6.29
CA PRO A 18 -1.13 -17.84 6.10
C PRO A 18 -2.33 -16.89 6.17
N GLU A 19 -3.46 -17.25 5.58
CA GLU A 19 -4.66 -16.42 5.60
C GLU A 19 -5.37 -16.49 6.96
N ALA A 20 -5.35 -17.64 7.62
CA ALA A 20 -5.87 -17.78 8.98
C ALA A 20 -5.07 -16.94 9.99
N ALA A 21 -3.73 -16.92 9.90
CA ALA A 21 -2.88 -16.07 10.72
C ALA A 21 -3.15 -14.58 10.46
N HIS A 22 -3.33 -14.19 9.20
CA HIS A 22 -3.67 -12.82 8.82
C HIS A 22 -5.00 -12.38 9.46
N GLU A 23 -6.06 -13.18 9.30
CA GLU A 23 -7.38 -12.88 9.89
C GLU A 23 -7.35 -12.83 11.42
N LEU A 24 -6.64 -13.76 12.06
CA LEU A 24 -6.46 -13.77 13.52
C LEU A 24 -5.76 -12.51 13.99
N THR A 25 -4.67 -12.11 13.33
CA THR A 25 -3.91 -10.91 13.66
C THR A 25 -4.76 -9.65 13.54
N LEU A 26 -5.47 -9.47 12.41
CA LEU A 26 -6.32 -8.29 12.21
C LEU A 26 -7.48 -8.25 13.21
N LYS A 27 -8.13 -9.38 13.50
CA LYS A 27 -9.19 -9.45 14.52
C LYS A 27 -8.65 -9.08 15.91
N SER A 28 -7.44 -9.52 16.25
CA SER A 28 -6.80 -9.18 17.52
C SER A 28 -6.47 -7.69 17.60
N ILE A 29 -5.87 -7.11 16.58
CA ILE A 29 -5.58 -5.67 16.51
C ILE A 29 -6.87 -4.86 16.60
N ALA A 30 -7.92 -5.20 15.84
CA ALA A 30 -9.21 -4.52 15.88
C ALA A 30 -9.87 -4.52 17.26
N ARG A 31 -9.69 -5.60 18.04
CA ARG A 31 -10.22 -5.69 19.40
C ARG A 31 -9.39 -4.87 20.40
N LEU A 32 -8.09 -4.77 20.19
CA LEU A 32 -7.17 -4.15 21.15
C LEU A 32 -6.90 -2.67 20.86
N GLN A 33 -7.18 -2.18 19.66
CA GLN A 33 -6.75 -0.86 19.18
C GLN A 33 -7.23 0.35 20.01
N HIS A 34 -8.30 0.20 20.78
CA HIS A 34 -8.83 1.26 21.66
C HIS A 34 -8.62 0.94 23.15
N SER A 35 -7.67 0.05 23.46
CA SER A 35 -7.34 -0.34 24.84
C SER A 35 -5.88 -0.06 25.16
N PRO A 36 -5.48 0.01 26.46
CA PRO A 36 -4.07 0.12 26.86
C PRO A 36 -3.20 -1.02 26.33
N LEU A 37 -3.80 -2.14 25.92
CA LEU A 37 -3.07 -3.31 25.40
C LEU A 37 -2.40 -3.06 24.03
N THR A 38 -2.63 -1.91 23.40
CA THR A 38 -1.83 -1.47 22.23
C THR A 38 -0.34 -1.39 22.55
N CYS A 39 0.05 -1.20 23.81
CA CYS A 39 1.46 -1.23 24.27
C CYS A 39 2.14 -2.58 24.01
N LEU A 40 1.39 -3.67 23.86
CA LEU A 40 1.95 -5.00 23.56
C LEU A 40 2.62 -5.07 22.19
N TYR A 41 2.12 -4.32 21.21
CA TYR A 41 2.60 -4.35 19.81
C TYR A 41 2.93 -2.97 19.25
N GLY A 42 2.59 -1.90 19.95
CA GLY A 42 2.85 -0.52 19.53
C GLY A 42 4.33 -0.16 19.55
N GLU A 43 4.72 0.72 18.64
CA GLU A 43 6.07 1.31 18.60
C GLU A 43 5.98 2.83 18.60
N PRO A 44 6.94 3.53 19.21
CA PRO A 44 6.96 4.98 19.17
C PRO A 44 7.14 5.46 17.73
N ARG A 45 6.35 6.47 17.37
CA ARG A 45 6.51 7.09 16.05
C ARG A 45 7.76 7.97 16.03
N VAL A 46 8.65 7.70 15.08
CA VAL A 46 9.77 8.58 14.78
C VAL A 46 9.22 9.89 14.21
N HIS A 47 9.73 11.02 14.69
CA HIS A 47 9.37 12.33 14.16
C HIS A 47 10.43 12.76 13.14
N ASP A 48 10.08 12.61 11.85
CA ASP A 48 10.89 12.98 10.69
C ASP A 48 9.94 13.60 9.64
N PRO A 49 9.42 14.84 9.89
CA PRO A 49 8.39 15.43 9.07
C PRO A 49 8.87 15.68 7.65
N TYR A 50 8.07 15.23 6.67
CA TYR A 50 8.39 15.34 5.25
C TYR A 50 7.18 15.79 4.45
N THR A 51 7.36 16.82 3.59
CA THR A 51 6.29 17.32 2.72
C THR A 51 6.35 16.65 1.35
N LEU A 52 5.24 16.05 0.92
CA LEU A 52 5.10 15.46 -0.41
C LEU A 52 3.69 15.65 -0.94
N ALA A 53 3.54 16.11 -2.18
CA ALA A 53 2.24 16.33 -2.82
C ALA A 53 1.27 17.21 -1.98
N GLY A 54 1.77 18.16 -1.22
CA GLY A 54 1.00 19.03 -0.32
C GLY A 54 0.60 18.37 1.02
N LEU A 55 1.04 17.14 1.28
CA LEU A 55 0.80 16.42 2.53
C LEU A 55 2.02 16.50 3.46
N GLN A 56 1.75 16.62 4.76
CA GLN A 56 2.78 16.59 5.81
C GLN A 56 2.84 15.18 6.42
N PHE A 57 3.83 14.39 6.02
CA PHE A 57 4.09 13.06 6.57
C PHE A 57 4.85 13.21 7.89
N PRO A 58 4.39 12.63 9.02
CA PRO A 58 5.13 12.69 10.29
C PRO A 58 6.46 11.90 10.27
N ASN A 59 6.55 10.89 9.42
CA ASN A 59 7.79 10.23 8.98
C ASN A 59 7.57 9.57 7.61
N ARG A 60 8.64 9.10 7.00
CA ARG A 60 8.66 8.60 5.61
C ARG A 60 8.36 7.10 5.46
N VAL A 61 7.85 6.44 6.50
CA VAL A 61 7.53 5.00 6.46
C VAL A 61 6.04 4.76 6.61
N GLY A 62 5.45 4.06 5.65
CA GLY A 62 4.04 3.71 5.63
C GLY A 62 3.75 2.23 5.49
N LEU A 63 2.49 1.88 5.68
CA LEU A 63 1.94 0.55 5.41
C LEU A 63 1.34 0.53 4.01
N ALA A 64 1.68 -0.49 3.21
CA ALA A 64 1.06 -0.69 1.90
C ALA A 64 -0.34 -1.29 1.99
N ALA A 65 -1.21 -0.91 1.05
CA ALA A 65 -2.54 -1.51 0.90
C ALA A 65 -2.50 -3.04 0.73
N GLY A 66 -3.58 -3.68 1.14
CA GLY A 66 -3.80 -5.13 1.03
C GLY A 66 -3.72 -5.86 2.38
N LEU A 67 -3.15 -5.26 3.41
CA LEU A 67 -3.16 -5.83 4.76
C LEU A 67 -4.54 -5.66 5.39
N ASP A 68 -5.00 -4.45 5.61
CA ASP A 68 -6.35 -4.14 6.08
C ASP A 68 -7.23 -3.68 4.91
N LYS A 69 -7.91 -4.64 4.26
CA LYS A 69 -8.72 -4.35 3.08
C LYS A 69 -10.05 -3.69 3.40
N ASN A 70 -10.51 -3.82 4.64
CA ASN A 70 -11.80 -3.33 5.09
C ASN A 70 -11.71 -2.16 6.07
N ALA A 71 -10.50 -1.62 6.29
CA ALA A 71 -10.26 -0.49 7.19
C ALA A 71 -10.69 -0.75 8.65
N ARG A 72 -10.53 -1.99 9.13
CA ARG A 72 -10.96 -2.40 10.49
C ARG A 72 -9.96 -2.05 11.59
N CYS A 73 -8.69 -1.83 11.23
CA CYS A 73 -7.57 -1.78 12.17
C CYS A 73 -6.77 -0.47 12.09
N ILE A 74 -7.33 0.62 11.56
CA ILE A 74 -6.61 1.87 11.29
C ILE A 74 -5.89 2.38 12.54
N ASP A 75 -6.58 2.44 13.68
CA ASP A 75 -6.00 2.94 14.94
C ASP A 75 -4.92 2.02 15.49
N GLY A 76 -5.12 0.70 15.37
CA GLY A 76 -4.12 -0.28 15.76
C GLY A 76 -2.87 -0.26 14.89
N LEU A 77 -3.03 0.00 13.60
CA LEU A 77 -1.91 0.18 12.66
C LEU A 77 -1.19 1.50 12.93
N ALA A 78 -1.92 2.57 13.30
CA ALA A 78 -1.34 3.84 13.72
C ALA A 78 -0.43 3.69 14.95
N ALA A 79 -0.80 2.81 15.89
CA ALA A 79 -0.01 2.52 17.09
C ALA A 79 1.34 1.83 16.79
N MET A 80 1.54 1.28 15.59
CA MET A 80 2.81 0.67 15.18
C MET A 80 3.88 1.67 14.72
N GLY A 81 3.62 2.99 14.82
CA GLY A 81 4.62 4.03 14.52
C GLY A 81 4.69 4.47 13.05
N PHE A 82 3.81 3.99 12.19
CA PHE A 82 3.75 4.44 10.79
C PHE A 82 3.48 5.94 10.66
N GLY A 83 4.15 6.59 9.70
CA GLY A 83 3.84 7.96 9.29
C GLY A 83 2.58 8.04 8.44
N PHE A 84 2.25 6.98 7.71
CA PHE A 84 1.03 6.86 6.94
C PHE A 84 0.61 5.39 6.77
N VAL A 85 -0.68 5.18 6.59
CA VAL A 85 -1.24 3.83 6.39
C VAL A 85 -2.14 3.87 5.17
N GLU A 86 -1.99 2.89 4.29
CA GLU A 86 -2.89 2.70 3.15
C GLU A 86 -3.74 1.47 3.38
N VAL A 87 -5.07 1.66 3.44
CA VAL A 87 -6.06 0.59 3.61
C VAL A 87 -6.81 0.34 2.30
N GLY A 88 -7.39 -0.82 2.13
CA GLY A 88 -7.99 -1.29 0.89
C GLY A 88 -7.14 -2.41 0.26
N THR A 89 -7.37 -2.79 -0.97
CA THR A 89 -8.19 -2.20 -2.04
C THR A 89 -9.66 -2.48 -1.80
N VAL A 90 -10.47 -1.46 -1.79
CA VAL A 90 -11.92 -1.56 -1.76
C VAL A 90 -12.49 -1.46 -3.19
N THR A 91 -13.60 -2.14 -3.42
CA THR A 91 -14.37 -2.10 -4.67
C THR A 91 -15.80 -1.66 -4.37
N PRO A 92 -16.57 -1.14 -5.35
CA PRO A 92 -17.93 -0.68 -5.11
C PRO A 92 -18.80 -1.71 -4.39
N LYS A 93 -18.78 -2.95 -4.86
CA LYS A 93 -19.52 -4.07 -4.26
C LYS A 93 -18.59 -4.99 -3.50
N ALA A 94 -19.09 -5.61 -2.42
CA ALA A 94 -18.39 -6.68 -1.73
C ALA A 94 -18.07 -7.83 -2.69
N GLN A 95 -16.90 -8.44 -2.51
CA GLN A 95 -16.52 -9.64 -3.27
C GLN A 95 -15.62 -10.56 -2.45
N ALA A 96 -15.81 -11.87 -2.62
CA ALA A 96 -15.08 -12.89 -1.88
C ALA A 96 -13.61 -13.01 -2.30
N GLY A 97 -13.26 -12.52 -3.50
CA GLY A 97 -11.96 -12.74 -4.12
C GLY A 97 -11.81 -14.15 -4.69
N ASN A 98 -10.57 -14.55 -4.97
CA ASN A 98 -10.28 -15.86 -5.57
C ASN A 98 -10.48 -17.02 -4.56
N PRO A 99 -10.70 -18.26 -5.03
CA PRO A 99 -10.81 -19.44 -4.17
C PRO A 99 -9.57 -19.68 -3.29
N LYS A 100 -9.77 -20.23 -2.11
CA LYS A 100 -8.70 -20.67 -1.20
C LYS A 100 -8.18 -22.07 -1.60
N PRO A 101 -6.88 -22.39 -1.32
CA PRO A 101 -5.85 -21.55 -0.72
C PRO A 101 -5.32 -20.49 -1.71
N ARG A 102 -5.04 -19.31 -1.23
CA ARG A 102 -4.67 -18.14 -2.05
C ARG A 102 -3.56 -17.26 -1.47
N MET A 103 -2.94 -17.72 -0.39
CA MET A 103 -1.77 -17.08 0.22
C MET A 103 -0.77 -18.14 0.65
N PHE A 104 0.50 -17.96 0.26
CA PHE A 104 1.57 -18.92 0.48
C PHE A 104 2.81 -18.20 1.00
N ARG A 105 3.39 -18.68 2.12
CA ARG A 105 4.66 -18.18 2.63
C ARG A 105 5.82 -18.96 2.01
N LEU A 106 6.88 -18.23 1.70
CA LEU A 106 8.17 -18.78 1.30
C LEU A 106 9.24 -18.31 2.30
N PRO A 107 9.33 -18.96 3.50
CA PRO A 107 10.17 -18.46 4.59
C PRO A 107 11.64 -18.35 4.23
N LYS A 108 12.19 -19.30 3.47
CA LYS A 108 13.60 -19.29 3.02
C LYS A 108 13.96 -18.08 2.16
N ALA A 109 12.95 -17.48 1.49
CA ALA A 109 13.14 -16.28 0.66
C ALA A 109 12.59 -15.00 1.34
N ASN A 110 12.10 -15.07 2.57
CA ASN A 110 11.37 -13.97 3.20
C ASN A 110 10.31 -13.37 2.27
N ALA A 111 9.48 -14.23 1.68
CA ALA A 111 8.58 -13.89 0.60
C ALA A 111 7.17 -14.46 0.82
N LEU A 112 6.21 -13.89 0.08
CA LEU A 112 4.82 -14.35 0.00
C LEU A 112 4.38 -14.39 -1.45
N ILE A 113 3.61 -15.43 -1.80
CA ILE A 113 2.81 -15.43 -3.03
C ILE A 113 1.35 -15.31 -2.63
N ASN A 114 0.59 -14.42 -3.29
CA ASN A 114 -0.83 -14.31 -3.06
C ASN A 114 -1.61 -14.11 -4.37
N ARG A 115 -2.84 -14.63 -4.36
CA ARG A 115 -3.85 -14.43 -5.41
C ARG A 115 -5.20 -14.03 -4.80
N LEU A 116 -5.19 -13.05 -3.89
CA LEU A 116 -6.36 -12.69 -3.08
C LEU A 116 -7.55 -12.16 -3.90
N GLY A 117 -7.32 -11.39 -4.99
CA GLY A 117 -8.38 -10.95 -5.91
C GLY A 117 -9.28 -9.86 -5.34
N PHE A 118 -8.70 -8.90 -4.58
CA PHE A 118 -9.42 -7.78 -3.96
C PHE A 118 -10.63 -8.21 -3.11
N ASN A 119 -10.47 -9.28 -2.32
CA ASN A 119 -11.52 -9.67 -1.37
C ASN A 119 -11.77 -8.53 -0.37
N ASN A 120 -13.03 -8.06 -0.30
CA ASN A 120 -13.44 -6.97 0.58
C ASN A 120 -14.96 -6.99 0.83
N ASP A 121 -15.40 -6.26 1.86
CA ASP A 121 -16.79 -6.21 2.33
C ASP A 121 -17.61 -5.10 1.63
N GLY A 122 -17.08 -4.47 0.59
CA GLY A 122 -17.73 -3.41 -0.16
C GLY A 122 -17.55 -2.02 0.44
N LEU A 123 -17.94 -1.03 -0.34
CA LEU A 123 -17.65 0.37 -0.09
C LEU A 123 -18.33 0.92 1.16
N ASP A 124 -19.61 0.57 1.39
CA ASP A 124 -20.38 1.05 2.55
C ASP A 124 -19.74 0.61 3.87
N THR A 125 -19.37 -0.69 3.97
CA THR A 125 -18.69 -1.23 5.15
C THR A 125 -17.32 -0.59 5.34
N PHE A 126 -16.58 -0.40 4.26
CA PHE A 126 -15.27 0.23 4.28
C PHE A 126 -15.33 1.66 4.80
N VAL A 127 -16.21 2.50 4.25
CA VAL A 127 -16.40 3.90 4.67
C VAL A 127 -16.86 3.99 6.12
N ALA A 128 -17.81 3.14 6.54
CA ALA A 128 -18.26 3.10 7.93
C ALA A 128 -17.10 2.77 8.91
N ASN A 129 -16.18 1.87 8.53
CA ASN A 129 -14.99 1.56 9.33
C ASN A 129 -14.00 2.72 9.36
N VAL A 130 -13.75 3.39 8.23
CA VAL A 130 -12.90 4.59 8.16
C VAL A 130 -13.44 5.70 9.07
N GLN A 131 -14.74 5.93 9.07
CA GLN A 131 -15.39 6.97 9.91
C GLN A 131 -15.31 6.67 11.40
N ARG A 132 -15.21 5.39 11.81
CA ARG A 132 -15.04 4.98 13.21
C ARG A 132 -13.62 5.15 13.74
N ALA A 133 -12.62 5.30 12.86
CA ALA A 133 -11.22 5.44 13.25
C ALA A 133 -10.98 6.76 14.00
N ARG A 134 -10.17 6.71 15.05
CA ARG A 134 -9.89 7.79 16.00
C ARG A 134 -8.48 8.36 15.92
N PHE A 135 -7.65 7.86 15.02
CA PHE A 135 -6.23 8.24 14.91
C PHE A 135 -6.00 9.75 14.74
N ARG A 136 -6.97 10.49 14.17
CA ARG A 136 -6.90 11.94 13.98
C ARG A 136 -7.16 12.71 15.29
N SER A 137 -7.91 12.13 16.21
CA SER A 137 -8.29 12.76 17.48
C SER A 137 -7.35 12.44 18.64
N GLN A 138 -6.38 11.53 18.44
CA GLN A 138 -5.45 11.09 19.48
C GLN A 138 -4.25 12.03 19.71
N GLY A 139 -4.42 13.31 19.46
CA GLY A 139 -3.56 14.41 19.91
C GLY A 139 -2.06 14.26 19.62
N GLY A 140 -1.57 14.94 18.62
CA GLY A 140 -0.15 15.11 18.32
C GLY A 140 0.01 16.17 17.23
N ALA A 141 1.16 16.83 17.17
CA ALA A 141 1.42 17.91 16.22
C ALA A 141 1.35 17.48 14.74
N SER A 142 1.39 16.18 14.46
CA SER A 142 1.26 15.62 13.11
C SER A 142 0.59 14.24 13.18
N PRO A 143 -0.73 14.13 12.93
CA PRO A 143 -1.40 12.84 12.86
C PRO A 143 -0.85 12.00 11.70
N MET A 144 -0.94 10.68 11.83
CA MET A 144 -0.68 9.75 10.73
C MET A 144 -1.58 10.09 9.53
N LEU A 145 -1.05 9.99 8.31
CA LEU A 145 -1.87 10.15 7.10
C LEU A 145 -2.57 8.84 6.71
N LEU A 146 -3.77 8.97 6.17
CA LEU A 146 -4.58 7.83 5.72
C LEU A 146 -4.77 7.87 4.20
N GLY A 147 -4.21 6.85 3.53
CA GLY A 147 -4.46 6.57 2.12
C GLY A 147 -5.60 5.57 1.96
N LEU A 148 -6.51 5.83 1.03
CA LEU A 148 -7.60 4.92 0.69
C LEU A 148 -7.39 4.37 -0.72
N ASN A 149 -7.18 3.05 -0.82
CA ASN A 149 -6.87 2.36 -2.06
C ASN A 149 -8.14 1.82 -2.69
N ILE A 150 -8.42 2.20 -3.93
CA ILE A 150 -9.62 1.85 -4.68
C ILE A 150 -9.31 0.99 -5.90
N GLY A 151 -10.27 0.15 -6.28
CA GLY A 151 -10.14 -0.74 -7.40
C GLY A 151 -11.47 -1.15 -8.02
N LYS A 152 -11.38 -1.88 -9.13
CA LYS A 152 -12.52 -2.39 -9.89
C LYS A 152 -13.00 -3.73 -9.34
N ASN A 153 -14.32 -3.97 -9.30
CA ASN A 153 -14.88 -5.29 -9.05
C ASN A 153 -14.45 -6.31 -10.14
N ALA A 154 -14.27 -7.55 -9.74
CA ALA A 154 -13.95 -8.62 -10.69
C ALA A 154 -15.06 -8.84 -11.73
N SER A 155 -16.31 -8.67 -11.33
CA SER A 155 -17.50 -8.83 -12.18
C SER A 155 -17.77 -7.66 -13.12
N THR A 156 -17.15 -6.49 -12.92
CA THR A 156 -17.32 -5.34 -13.81
C THR A 156 -16.51 -5.53 -15.11
N PRO A 157 -17.12 -5.45 -16.29
CA PRO A 157 -16.40 -5.50 -17.56
C PRO A 157 -15.33 -4.40 -17.67
N MET A 158 -14.30 -4.62 -18.47
CA MET A 158 -13.18 -3.67 -18.60
C MET A 158 -13.61 -2.32 -19.17
N GLU A 159 -14.57 -2.32 -20.08
CA GLU A 159 -15.16 -1.13 -20.71
C GLU A 159 -15.86 -0.20 -19.70
N ARG A 160 -16.28 -0.77 -18.56
CA ARG A 160 -16.92 -0.05 -17.46
C ARG A 160 -16.02 0.13 -16.24
N ALA A 161 -14.74 -0.19 -16.35
CA ALA A 161 -13.80 -0.12 -15.24
C ALA A 161 -13.77 1.26 -14.59
N THR A 162 -13.78 2.33 -15.39
CA THR A 162 -13.75 3.72 -14.92
C THR A 162 -14.91 4.05 -13.98
N GLU A 163 -16.11 3.50 -14.22
CA GLU A 163 -17.29 3.72 -13.37
C GLU A 163 -17.04 3.26 -11.93
N ASP A 164 -16.39 2.10 -11.75
CA ASP A 164 -16.06 1.56 -10.43
C ASP A 164 -15.08 2.47 -9.68
N TYR A 165 -14.03 2.97 -10.37
CA TYR A 165 -13.07 3.88 -9.77
C TYR A 165 -13.70 5.22 -9.38
N LEU A 166 -14.57 5.79 -10.22
CA LEU A 166 -15.26 7.04 -9.91
C LEU A 166 -16.25 6.87 -8.76
N THR A 167 -17.00 5.77 -8.72
CA THR A 167 -17.91 5.43 -7.61
C THR A 167 -17.14 5.32 -6.30
N CYS A 168 -16.01 4.61 -6.29
CA CYS A 168 -15.17 4.53 -5.11
C CYS A 168 -14.61 5.90 -4.72
N LEU A 169 -14.10 6.67 -5.69
CA LEU A 169 -13.52 7.99 -5.44
C LEU A 169 -14.50 8.94 -4.76
N ASP A 170 -15.75 8.99 -5.25
CA ASP A 170 -16.81 9.82 -4.67
C ASP A 170 -17.02 9.54 -3.18
N CYS A 171 -17.04 8.27 -2.81
CA CYS A 171 -17.32 7.86 -1.44
C CYS A 171 -16.12 8.00 -0.51
N VAL A 172 -14.89 7.74 -0.99
CA VAL A 172 -13.70 7.76 -0.13
C VAL A 172 -13.08 9.16 0.00
N TYR A 173 -13.31 10.06 -0.96
CA TYR A 173 -12.69 11.38 -1.03
C TYR A 173 -12.82 12.21 0.26
N PRO A 174 -14.00 12.29 0.90
CA PRO A 174 -14.18 13.10 2.13
C PRO A 174 -13.34 12.60 3.31
N HIS A 175 -12.89 11.34 3.28
CA HIS A 175 -12.27 10.65 4.41
C HIS A 175 -10.77 10.41 4.24
N ALA A 176 -10.24 10.54 3.02
CA ALA A 176 -8.85 10.27 2.69
C ALA A 176 -7.94 11.49 2.86
N ASP A 177 -6.67 11.30 3.20
CA ASP A 177 -5.62 12.30 2.99
C ASP A 177 -5.07 12.18 1.56
N TYR A 178 -5.03 10.98 1.01
CA TYR A 178 -4.79 10.72 -0.41
C TYR A 178 -5.58 9.50 -0.88
N VAL A 179 -5.80 9.38 -2.17
CA VAL A 179 -6.43 8.20 -2.78
C VAL A 179 -5.42 7.49 -3.68
N THR A 180 -5.46 6.16 -3.69
CA THR A 180 -4.66 5.34 -4.60
C THR A 180 -5.56 4.60 -5.58
N VAL A 181 -5.36 4.84 -6.87
CA VAL A 181 -5.98 4.10 -7.98
C VAL A 181 -5.12 2.87 -8.28
N ASN A 182 -5.63 1.67 -7.96
CA ASN A 182 -4.89 0.43 -8.12
C ASN A 182 -5.23 -0.27 -9.44
N ILE A 183 -4.38 -0.10 -10.45
CA ILE A 183 -4.52 -0.68 -11.79
C ILE A 183 -3.55 -1.85 -12.04
N SER A 184 -2.83 -2.30 -11.02
CA SER A 184 -1.65 -3.17 -11.19
C SER A 184 -1.77 -4.56 -10.57
N SER A 185 -2.93 -4.93 -10.00
CA SER A 185 -3.10 -6.26 -9.42
C SER A 185 -2.97 -7.36 -10.49
N PRO A 186 -2.09 -8.35 -10.26
CA PRO A 186 -2.01 -9.51 -11.14
C PRO A 186 -3.16 -10.51 -10.92
N ASN A 187 -3.96 -10.29 -9.88
CA ASN A 187 -4.94 -11.24 -9.37
C ASN A 187 -6.38 -10.88 -9.78
N THR A 188 -6.56 -9.83 -10.55
CA THR A 188 -7.83 -9.41 -11.18
C THR A 188 -7.68 -9.54 -12.68
N GLN A 189 -8.56 -10.30 -13.30
CA GLN A 189 -8.49 -10.61 -14.74
C GLN A 189 -8.42 -9.32 -15.57
N ASN A 190 -7.48 -9.27 -16.50
CA ASN A 190 -7.23 -8.19 -17.44
C ASN A 190 -6.99 -6.79 -16.82
N LEU A 191 -6.91 -6.65 -15.49
CA LEU A 191 -6.75 -5.32 -14.88
C LEU A 191 -5.51 -4.59 -15.38
N ARG A 192 -4.43 -5.33 -15.65
CA ARG A 192 -3.19 -4.74 -16.17
C ARG A 192 -3.29 -4.20 -17.59
N SER A 193 -4.36 -4.52 -18.34
CA SER A 193 -4.61 -3.89 -19.64
C SER A 193 -4.98 -2.40 -19.52
N LEU A 194 -5.46 -1.95 -18.35
CA LEU A 194 -5.62 -0.52 -18.04
C LEU A 194 -4.28 0.25 -18.00
N GLN A 195 -3.15 -0.44 -18.09
CA GLN A 195 -1.83 0.19 -18.17
C GLN A 195 -1.39 0.41 -19.63
N SER A 196 -2.25 0.12 -20.64
CA SER A 196 -2.03 0.60 -22.01
C SER A 196 -2.30 2.11 -22.08
N ASP A 197 -1.58 2.80 -22.95
CA ASP A 197 -1.52 4.26 -22.97
C ASP A 197 -2.93 4.91 -23.08
N ASP A 198 -3.74 4.52 -24.06
CA ASP A 198 -5.09 5.09 -24.27
C ASP A 198 -6.05 4.80 -23.11
N ALA A 199 -6.06 3.58 -22.58
CA ALA A 199 -6.96 3.19 -21.50
C ALA A 199 -6.55 3.85 -20.16
N LEU A 200 -5.25 4.02 -19.94
CA LEU A 200 -4.72 4.70 -18.78
C LEU A 200 -5.05 6.20 -18.81
N ASP A 201 -4.83 6.85 -19.95
CA ASP A 201 -5.10 8.27 -20.13
C ASP A 201 -6.59 8.57 -19.96
N ALA A 202 -7.46 7.75 -20.53
CA ALA A 202 -8.92 7.89 -20.36
C ALA A 202 -9.34 7.75 -18.89
N LEU A 203 -8.82 6.74 -18.18
CA LEU A 203 -9.12 6.55 -16.77
C LEU A 203 -8.58 7.72 -15.91
N LEU A 204 -7.34 8.11 -16.11
CA LEU A 204 -6.72 9.17 -15.33
C LEU A 204 -7.34 10.54 -15.62
N GLY A 205 -7.73 10.80 -16.86
CA GLY A 205 -8.49 11.99 -17.23
C GLY A 205 -9.81 12.07 -16.48
N ALA A 206 -10.61 10.99 -16.50
CA ALA A 206 -11.88 10.93 -15.79
C ALA A 206 -11.72 11.08 -14.26
N VAL A 207 -10.67 10.46 -13.68
CA VAL A 207 -10.34 10.60 -12.25
C VAL A 207 -9.93 12.03 -11.91
N ALA A 208 -9.16 12.69 -12.79
CA ALA A 208 -8.73 14.07 -12.59
C ALA A 208 -9.92 15.04 -12.62
N GLU A 209 -10.80 14.93 -13.61
CA GLU A 209 -12.03 15.74 -13.70
C GLU A 209 -12.90 15.54 -12.44
N ARG A 210 -13.12 14.29 -12.05
CA ARG A 210 -13.92 13.98 -10.86
C ARG A 210 -13.28 14.55 -9.60
N ARG A 211 -11.97 14.47 -9.46
CA ARG A 211 -11.23 15.04 -8.33
C ARG A 211 -11.43 16.55 -8.22
N GLU A 212 -11.42 17.29 -9.32
CA GLU A 212 -11.64 18.75 -9.30
C GLU A 212 -13.06 19.09 -8.83
N LEU A 213 -14.08 18.34 -9.31
CA LEU A 213 -15.46 18.50 -8.84
C LEU A 213 -15.59 18.23 -7.32
N LEU A 214 -14.92 17.17 -6.84
CA LEU A 214 -14.91 16.83 -5.42
C LEU A 214 -14.12 17.84 -4.60
N ALA A 215 -13.03 18.39 -5.13
CA ALA A 215 -12.27 19.45 -4.48
C ALA A 215 -13.12 20.70 -4.24
N GLN A 216 -13.90 21.11 -5.25
CA GLN A 216 -14.85 22.23 -5.13
C GLN A 216 -15.94 21.92 -4.09
N ARG A 217 -16.53 20.71 -4.16
CA ARG A 217 -17.60 20.29 -3.24
C ARG A 217 -17.15 20.24 -1.77
N HIS A 218 -15.94 19.77 -1.50
CA HIS A 218 -15.43 19.52 -0.16
C HIS A 218 -14.43 20.59 0.35
N GLY A 219 -14.16 21.63 -0.44
CA GLY A 219 -13.24 22.73 -0.07
C GLY A 219 -11.78 22.30 0.14
N ARG A 220 -11.39 21.10 -0.35
CA ARG A 220 -10.02 20.60 -0.23
C ARG A 220 -9.63 19.73 -1.43
N ARG A 221 -8.42 19.89 -1.90
CA ARG A 221 -7.87 19.11 -3.02
C ARG A 221 -6.88 18.09 -2.50
N ILE A 222 -7.26 16.79 -2.53
CA ILE A 222 -6.37 15.71 -2.09
C ILE A 222 -5.60 15.11 -3.27
N PRO A 223 -4.36 14.63 -3.07
CA PRO A 223 -3.60 13.98 -4.12
C PRO A 223 -4.16 12.59 -4.45
N VAL A 224 -4.05 12.22 -5.73
CA VAL A 224 -4.36 10.88 -6.24
C VAL A 224 -3.08 10.25 -6.76
N PHE A 225 -2.73 9.09 -6.22
CA PHE A 225 -1.60 8.27 -6.65
C PHE A 225 -2.08 7.10 -7.51
N VAL A 226 -1.25 6.69 -8.47
CA VAL A 226 -1.48 5.47 -9.27
C VAL A 226 -0.51 4.39 -8.84
N LYS A 227 -1.02 3.20 -8.50
CA LYS A 227 -0.17 2.06 -8.15
C LYS A 227 0.09 1.20 -9.38
N ILE A 228 1.39 1.09 -9.73
CA ILE A 228 1.87 0.45 -10.95
C ILE A 228 2.52 -0.92 -10.70
N ALA A 229 2.61 -1.74 -11.75
CA ALA A 229 3.31 -3.02 -11.74
C ALA A 229 4.83 -2.85 -11.94
N THR A 230 5.60 -3.91 -11.64
CA THR A 230 7.05 -3.97 -11.87
C THR A 230 7.44 -4.01 -13.36
N THR A 231 6.48 -4.22 -14.24
CA THR A 231 6.69 -4.38 -15.69
C THR A 231 6.35 -3.13 -16.52
N LEU A 232 5.96 -2.05 -15.88
CA LEU A 232 5.60 -0.81 -16.60
C LEU A 232 6.88 -0.06 -17.03
N MET A 233 7.39 -0.40 -18.22
CA MET A 233 8.60 0.22 -18.78
C MET A 233 8.35 1.51 -19.58
N ARG A 234 7.10 1.95 -19.77
CA ARG A 234 6.74 3.03 -20.72
C ARG A 234 6.23 4.33 -20.12
N TYR A 235 6.26 4.50 -18.81
CA TYR A 235 5.97 5.82 -18.24
C TYR A 235 7.12 6.77 -18.57
N GLY A 236 6.99 7.54 -19.67
CA GLY A 236 7.90 8.63 -20.02
C GLY A 236 9.08 8.29 -20.93
N ALA A 237 9.14 7.13 -21.60
CA ALA A 237 10.22 6.84 -22.57
C ALA A 237 10.21 7.82 -23.76
N ASP A 238 9.07 8.40 -24.10
CA ASP A 238 8.89 9.26 -25.28
C ASP A 238 8.63 10.74 -24.97
N GLY A 239 8.87 11.20 -23.72
CA GLY A 239 8.77 12.62 -23.34
C GLY A 239 7.35 13.21 -23.42
N GLY A 240 6.33 12.42 -23.77
CA GLY A 240 4.96 12.89 -24.02
C GLY A 240 3.94 12.62 -22.92
N GLY A 241 4.28 11.78 -21.96
CA GLY A 241 3.37 11.44 -20.87
C GLY A 241 3.54 12.35 -19.65
N GLN A 242 3.09 13.60 -19.70
CA GLN A 242 2.61 14.19 -18.46
C GLN A 242 1.48 13.27 -18.01
N ALA A 243 1.65 12.59 -16.86
CA ALA A 243 0.60 11.78 -16.25
C ALA A 243 -0.60 12.69 -15.98
N THR A 244 -1.45 12.85 -16.99
CA THR A 244 -2.59 13.75 -17.01
C THR A 244 -3.53 13.27 -15.90
N GLY A 245 -3.46 13.93 -14.73
CA GLY A 245 -4.35 13.68 -13.62
C GLY A 245 -3.77 12.99 -12.38
N ALA A 246 -2.74 12.15 -12.47
CA ALA A 246 -2.08 11.60 -11.29
C ALA A 246 -1.10 12.61 -10.68
N MET A 247 -1.15 12.78 -9.36
CA MET A 247 -0.20 13.65 -8.63
C MET A 247 1.04 12.90 -8.17
N GLY A 248 1.11 11.58 -8.34
CA GLY A 248 2.24 10.75 -7.96
C GLY A 248 2.01 9.28 -8.28
N VAL A 249 3.05 8.48 -8.08
CA VAL A 249 3.04 7.05 -8.37
C VAL A 249 3.45 6.23 -7.16
N ILE A 250 2.85 5.03 -7.01
CA ILE A 250 3.28 4.01 -6.05
C ILE A 250 3.97 2.88 -6.82
N ALA A 251 5.25 2.74 -6.63
CA ALA A 251 6.10 1.76 -7.32
C ALA A 251 6.77 0.80 -6.33
N THR A 252 6.45 -0.51 -6.35
CA THR A 252 5.66 -1.25 -7.33
C THR A 252 4.70 -2.22 -6.65
N ASN A 253 3.73 -2.77 -7.40
CA ASN A 253 2.96 -3.93 -6.97
C ASN A 253 3.85 -5.21 -7.02
N THR A 254 3.27 -6.35 -6.68
CA THR A 254 3.91 -7.68 -6.72
C THR A 254 4.33 -8.10 -8.13
N THR A 255 5.31 -9.01 -8.22
CA THR A 255 5.81 -9.55 -9.49
C THR A 255 5.23 -10.93 -9.82
N LEU A 256 5.15 -11.27 -11.09
CA LEU A 256 4.87 -12.62 -11.58
C LEU A 256 6.15 -13.45 -11.82
N SER A 257 7.33 -12.83 -11.82
CA SER A 257 8.60 -13.55 -11.94
C SER A 257 8.81 -14.50 -10.77
N ARG A 258 9.31 -15.70 -11.05
CA ARG A 258 9.60 -16.75 -10.07
C ARG A 258 11.10 -17.07 -9.93
N THR A 259 11.92 -16.50 -10.79
CA THR A 259 13.37 -16.80 -10.87
C THR A 259 14.07 -16.75 -9.50
N ALA A 260 13.73 -15.79 -8.66
CA ALA A 260 14.36 -15.62 -7.34
C ALA A 260 13.86 -16.62 -6.27
N VAL A 261 12.85 -17.42 -6.57
CA VAL A 261 12.26 -18.41 -5.64
C VAL A 261 12.18 -19.80 -6.24
N GLU A 262 12.80 -20.01 -7.38
CA GLU A 262 12.80 -21.28 -8.10
C GLU A 262 13.32 -22.42 -7.20
N GLY A 263 12.65 -23.58 -7.26
CA GLY A 263 12.97 -24.74 -6.42
C GLY A 263 12.47 -24.68 -4.98
N LEU A 264 11.91 -23.54 -4.53
CA LEU A 264 11.32 -23.47 -3.18
C LEU A 264 9.89 -24.04 -3.17
N PRO A 265 9.44 -24.59 -2.03
CA PRO A 265 8.05 -24.97 -1.84
C PRO A 265 7.10 -23.80 -2.18
N HIS A 266 6.02 -24.08 -2.88
CA HIS A 266 5.03 -23.09 -3.34
C HIS A 266 5.53 -22.08 -4.40
N ALA A 267 6.77 -22.19 -4.91
CA ALA A 267 7.29 -21.25 -5.89
C ALA A 267 6.48 -21.20 -7.19
N GLN A 268 5.81 -22.31 -7.55
CA GLN A 268 5.01 -22.43 -8.79
C GLN A 268 3.54 -21.95 -8.61
N GLU A 269 3.15 -21.56 -7.40
CA GLU A 269 1.78 -21.08 -7.15
C GLU A 269 1.49 -19.83 -7.98
N ALA A 270 0.27 -19.78 -8.55
CA ALA A 270 -0.21 -18.61 -9.26
C ALA A 270 -0.39 -17.42 -8.29
N GLY A 271 -0.20 -16.21 -8.78
CA GLY A 271 -0.38 -14.97 -8.00
C GLY A 271 0.84 -14.05 -8.01
N GLY A 272 0.77 -12.98 -7.23
CA GLY A 272 1.86 -12.02 -7.10
C GLY A 272 2.86 -12.40 -6.02
N LEU A 273 4.15 -12.41 -6.35
CA LEU A 273 5.27 -12.58 -5.42
C LEU A 273 5.65 -11.24 -4.79
N SER A 274 5.78 -11.21 -3.46
CA SER A 274 6.24 -10.07 -2.65
C SER A 274 7.36 -10.49 -1.69
N GLY A 275 7.98 -9.52 -1.04
CA GLY A 275 9.07 -9.75 -0.08
C GLY A 275 10.44 -9.49 -0.68
N ALA A 276 11.51 -10.02 -0.06
CA ALA A 276 12.90 -9.75 -0.44
C ALA A 276 13.19 -9.87 -1.94
N PRO A 277 12.65 -10.87 -2.67
CA PRO A 277 12.90 -11.02 -4.10
C PRO A 277 12.51 -9.82 -4.96
N VAL A 278 11.64 -8.95 -4.47
CA VAL A 278 11.12 -7.82 -5.26
C VAL A 278 11.97 -6.56 -5.11
N LEU A 279 12.85 -6.46 -4.11
CA LEU A 279 13.57 -5.23 -3.76
C LEU A 279 14.33 -4.64 -4.96
N GLN A 280 15.18 -5.42 -5.57
CA GLN A 280 16.05 -4.92 -6.65
C GLN A 280 15.26 -4.54 -7.91
N ALA A 281 14.22 -5.32 -8.24
CA ALA A 281 13.35 -5.01 -9.38
C ALA A 281 12.56 -3.72 -9.13
N SER A 282 11.99 -3.54 -7.94
CA SER A 282 11.28 -2.32 -7.54
C SER A 282 12.21 -1.10 -7.54
N ASN A 283 13.41 -1.22 -6.97
CA ASN A 283 14.39 -0.12 -6.95
C ASN A 283 14.83 0.30 -8.36
N ARG A 284 14.94 -0.65 -9.28
CA ARG A 284 15.24 -0.37 -10.69
C ARG A 284 14.12 0.45 -11.34
N VAL A 285 12.86 0.05 -11.14
CA VAL A 285 11.70 0.80 -11.65
C VAL A 285 11.66 2.21 -11.06
N ILE A 286 11.91 2.36 -9.75
CA ILE A 286 11.94 3.69 -9.10
C ILE A 286 13.02 4.58 -9.72
N ARG A 287 14.24 4.05 -9.97
CA ARG A 287 15.31 4.81 -10.64
C ARG A 287 14.91 5.26 -12.04
N GLN A 288 14.28 4.38 -12.82
CA GLN A 288 13.78 4.71 -14.16
C GLN A 288 12.71 5.80 -14.11
N LEU A 289 11.72 5.66 -13.22
CA LEU A 289 10.69 6.69 -13.01
C LEU A 289 11.32 8.04 -12.61
N ARG A 290 12.28 8.03 -11.69
CA ARG A 290 12.96 9.26 -11.24
C ARG A 290 13.73 9.92 -12.37
N ALA A 291 14.37 9.15 -13.22
CA ALA A 291 15.09 9.67 -14.39
C ALA A 291 14.13 10.30 -15.42
N CYS A 292 12.97 9.68 -15.66
CA CYS A 292 12.00 10.16 -16.64
C CYS A 292 11.13 11.32 -16.12
N LEU A 293 10.67 11.26 -14.86
CA LEU A 293 9.68 12.20 -14.31
C LEU A 293 10.30 13.37 -13.53
N GLY A 294 11.63 13.36 -13.35
CA GLY A 294 12.35 14.41 -12.65
C GLY A 294 12.25 14.35 -11.12
N LYS A 295 12.99 15.24 -10.43
CA LYS A 295 13.16 15.20 -8.97
C LYS A 295 11.91 15.58 -8.19
N SER A 296 11.05 16.42 -8.73
CA SER A 296 9.85 16.96 -8.06
C SER A 296 8.64 16.01 -8.09
N PHE A 297 8.62 15.03 -8.98
CA PHE A 297 7.48 14.13 -9.12
C PHE A 297 7.36 13.18 -7.91
N PRO A 298 6.18 13.07 -7.24
CA PRO A 298 6.01 12.24 -6.05
C PRO A 298 6.08 10.74 -6.36
N ILE A 299 6.99 10.03 -5.68
CA ILE A 299 7.14 8.58 -5.79
C ILE A 299 7.08 7.94 -4.40
N ILE A 300 6.10 7.09 -4.17
CA ILE A 300 6.02 6.20 -3.01
C ILE A 300 6.66 4.87 -3.39
N GLY A 301 7.77 4.51 -2.73
CA GLY A 301 8.49 3.28 -3.02
C GLY A 301 7.94 2.09 -2.22
N VAL A 302 7.57 0.99 -2.90
CA VAL A 302 7.08 -0.23 -2.24
C VAL A 302 7.66 -1.48 -2.88
N GLY A 303 7.89 -2.52 -2.07
CA GLY A 303 8.39 -3.83 -2.49
C GLY A 303 9.78 -4.14 -1.95
N GLY A 304 9.85 -5.22 -1.17
CA GLY A 304 11.10 -5.81 -0.70
C GLY A 304 11.73 -5.18 0.53
N VAL A 305 11.11 -4.23 1.20
CA VAL A 305 11.64 -3.64 2.45
C VAL A 305 11.49 -4.64 3.59
N LEU A 306 12.59 -5.25 4.04
CA LEU A 306 12.68 -6.18 5.16
C LEU A 306 13.70 -5.75 6.21
N SER A 307 14.50 -4.73 5.94
CA SER A 307 15.48 -4.13 6.85
C SER A 307 15.45 -2.61 6.76
N ALA A 308 16.13 -1.96 7.69
CA ALA A 308 16.36 -0.52 7.65
C ALA A 308 17.14 -0.10 6.40
N ASP A 309 18.16 -0.88 6.03
CA ASP A 309 18.99 -0.62 4.84
C ASP A 309 18.19 -0.74 3.54
N ASP A 310 17.22 -1.69 3.46
CA ASP A 310 16.32 -1.78 2.32
C ASP A 310 15.46 -0.52 2.17
N ALA A 311 14.99 0.05 3.30
CA ALA A 311 14.22 1.28 3.28
C ALA A 311 15.07 2.45 2.79
N VAL A 312 16.30 2.60 3.28
CA VAL A 312 17.26 3.61 2.82
C VAL A 312 17.59 3.43 1.34
N SER A 313 17.87 2.19 0.89
CA SER A 313 18.19 1.90 -0.51
C SER A 313 17.06 2.30 -1.47
N LYS A 314 15.81 2.23 -0.99
CA LYS A 314 14.64 2.65 -1.76
C LYS A 314 14.56 4.18 -1.89
N ILE A 315 14.87 4.93 -0.82
CA ILE A 315 15.01 6.39 -0.86
C ILE A 315 16.15 6.78 -1.82
N GLN A 316 17.31 6.15 -1.71
CA GLN A 316 18.46 6.37 -2.60
C GLN A 316 18.14 6.05 -4.07
N SER A 317 17.23 5.12 -4.32
CA SER A 317 16.73 4.82 -5.67
C SER A 317 15.81 5.90 -6.24
N GLY A 318 15.40 6.88 -5.43
CA GLY A 318 14.60 8.03 -5.84
C GLY A 318 13.17 8.06 -5.30
N ALA A 319 12.78 7.14 -4.40
CA ALA A 319 11.51 7.25 -3.69
C ALA A 319 11.54 8.43 -2.69
N ASN A 320 10.41 9.10 -2.51
CA ASN A 320 10.26 10.15 -1.51
C ASN A 320 9.92 9.58 -0.13
N VAL A 321 9.01 8.61 -0.10
CA VAL A 321 8.58 7.86 1.08
C VAL A 321 8.46 6.38 0.72
N VAL A 322 8.43 5.49 1.71
CA VAL A 322 8.41 4.04 1.48
C VAL A 322 7.21 3.37 2.13
N GLN A 323 6.74 2.26 1.56
CA GLN A 323 5.72 1.40 2.16
C GLN A 323 6.26 0.00 2.44
N ILE A 324 5.89 -0.54 3.60
CA ILE A 324 6.20 -1.89 4.05
C ILE A 324 4.93 -2.76 3.96
N TYR A 325 5.06 -4.03 3.57
CA TYR A 325 4.02 -5.06 3.60
C TYR A 325 4.59 -6.39 4.15
N THR A 326 5.30 -7.13 3.31
CA THR A 326 5.85 -8.45 3.68
C THR A 326 6.85 -8.34 4.84
N GLY A 327 7.63 -7.25 4.89
CA GLY A 327 8.56 -7.01 5.99
C GLY A 327 7.86 -6.92 7.35
N LEU A 328 6.67 -6.30 7.44
CA LEU A 328 5.88 -6.27 8.67
C LEU A 328 5.47 -7.68 9.12
N ILE A 329 5.12 -8.57 8.17
CA ILE A 329 4.73 -9.96 8.46
C ILE A 329 5.91 -10.78 8.98
N TYR A 330 7.13 -10.51 8.49
CA TYR A 330 8.33 -11.26 8.87
C TYR A 330 9.02 -10.70 10.11
N HIS A 331 9.02 -9.38 10.32
CA HIS A 331 9.82 -8.69 11.34
C HIS A 331 9.00 -7.91 12.37
N GLY A 332 7.69 -7.74 12.12
CA GLY A 332 6.80 -7.04 13.04
C GLY A 332 6.99 -5.52 13.05
N PRO A 333 6.36 -4.83 14.03
CA PRO A 333 6.35 -3.37 14.09
C PRO A 333 7.72 -2.71 14.31
N SER A 334 8.68 -3.39 14.94
CA SER A 334 10.04 -2.86 15.15
C SER A 334 10.74 -2.47 13.84
N LEU A 335 10.39 -3.13 12.71
CA LEU A 335 10.90 -2.77 11.39
C LEU A 335 10.47 -1.35 10.99
N VAL A 336 9.28 -0.92 11.38
CA VAL A 336 8.75 0.43 11.08
C VAL A 336 9.63 1.49 11.73
N TRP A 337 9.88 1.33 13.03
CA TRP A 337 10.73 2.23 13.79
C TRP A 337 12.17 2.24 13.26
N ALA A 338 12.77 1.06 13.03
CA ALA A 338 14.13 0.95 12.51
C ALA A 338 14.29 1.61 11.13
N SER A 339 13.33 1.38 10.23
CA SER A 339 13.33 1.99 8.90
C SER A 339 13.20 3.51 8.97
N ALA A 340 12.31 4.04 9.83
CA ALA A 340 12.11 5.48 9.95
C ALA A 340 13.36 6.17 10.54
N ARG A 341 14.01 5.57 11.55
CA ARG A 341 15.26 6.08 12.13
C ARG A 341 16.41 6.08 11.11
N ALA A 342 16.55 5.02 10.32
CA ALA A 342 17.60 4.95 9.32
C ALA A 342 17.40 5.97 8.17
N ILE A 343 16.15 6.17 7.73
CA ILE A 343 15.83 7.20 6.73
C ILE A 343 16.12 8.60 7.29
N GLN A 344 15.74 8.89 8.54
CA GLN A 344 16.02 10.16 9.21
C GLN A 344 17.55 10.43 9.24
N ALA A 345 18.32 9.45 9.75
CA ALA A 345 19.78 9.60 9.82
C ALA A 345 20.43 9.79 8.44
N HIS A 346 19.91 9.12 7.41
CA HIS A 346 20.40 9.30 6.03
C HIS A 346 20.12 10.69 5.45
N ALA A 347 19.08 11.37 5.91
CA ALA A 347 18.74 12.71 5.44
C ALA A 347 19.53 13.82 6.13
N GLU A 348 20.07 13.55 7.32
CA GLU A 348 20.87 14.47 8.13
C GLU A 348 22.37 14.43 7.77
N GLY A 349 22.84 13.39 7.09
CA GLY A 349 24.23 13.18 6.63
C GLY A 349 24.39 13.45 5.15
#